data_43d5ec863aa73078f89d274f5daa9a72
#
_entry.id   43d5ec863aa73078f89d274f5daa9a72
#
_cell.length_a   1.000
_cell.length_b   1.000
_cell.length_c   1.000
_cell.angle_alpha   90.00
_cell.angle_beta   90.00
_cell.angle_gamma   90.00
#
_symmetry.space_group_name_H-M   'P 1'
#
loop_
_entity.id
_entity.type
_entity.pdbx_description
1 polymer ?
#
loop_
_entity_poly.entity_id
_entity_poly.type
_entity_poly.pdbx_seq_one_letter_code
_entity_poly.pdbx_strand_id
1 'polypeptide(L)'
;MMNTFKNFRILILLPLFLLAPALSKAQTDKKQAELNKLETSLAAAKAKVAMNERQLNTSDSLITLGNQMIAESKTENKAIEADRKKLDKDNAASRKSLTKLSTSKDKDESLKAKADLKTLDVQYKSDSKTLSTRIRDVTKKMSTGNANLTRGKAGKKNAQDALKISRKTLDLAQEKYDNASASGDNSTSKEKKKK
;
A
#
# COMPACT_ATOMS: atom_id res chain seq x y z
N MET A 1 59.22 55.50 -53.52
CA MET A 1 58.05 55.63 -52.68
C MET A 1 57.08 54.51 -53.04
N MET A 2 57.12 53.36 -52.40
CA MET A 2 56.14 52.29 -52.47
C MET A 2 56.70 51.14 -51.66
N ASN A 3 56.12 50.86 -50.48
CA ASN A 3 56.11 49.53 -49.87
C ASN A 3 55.75 49.63 -48.36
N THR A 4 54.49 49.90 -48.04
CA THR A 4 54.05 49.87 -46.67
C THR A 4 52.64 49.25 -46.51
N PHE A 5 52.19 48.41 -47.41
CA PHE A 5 50.80 47.83 -47.29
C PHE A 5 50.72 46.33 -47.31
N LYS A 6 51.81 45.55 -47.15
CA LYS A 6 51.72 44.05 -47.18
C LYS A 6 51.69 43.35 -45.83
N ASN A 7 51.89 44.02 -44.71
CA ASN A 7 52.02 43.33 -43.43
C ASN A 7 50.81 43.45 -42.51
N PHE A 8 49.68 44.05 -42.94
CA PHE A 8 48.53 44.28 -42.08
C PHE A 8 47.44 43.17 -42.18
N ARG A 9 47.56 42.21 -43.11
CA ARG A 9 46.54 41.16 -43.31
C ARG A 9 46.78 39.87 -42.52
N ILE A 10 47.94 39.72 -41.89
CA ILE A 10 48.28 38.47 -41.18
C ILE A 10 47.91 38.50 -39.65
N LEU A 11 47.76 39.75 -39.12
CA LEU A 11 47.57 39.94 -37.67
C LEU A 11 46.12 39.80 -37.21
N ILE A 12 45.09 39.74 -38.10
CA ILE A 12 43.67 39.67 -37.76
C ILE A 12 43.16 38.22 -37.69
N LEU A 13 43.90 37.24 -38.24
CA LEU A 13 43.47 35.84 -38.25
C LEU A 13 43.95 35.02 -37.03
N LEU A 14 44.89 35.55 -36.23
CA LEU A 14 45.43 34.80 -35.08
C LEU A 14 44.51 34.75 -33.85
N PRO A 15 43.66 35.76 -33.50
CA PRO A 15 42.78 35.66 -32.36
C PRO A 15 41.54 34.77 -32.59
N LEU A 16 41.16 34.47 -33.85
CA LEU A 16 39.97 33.68 -34.15
C LEU A 16 40.18 32.16 -33.89
N PHE A 17 41.45 31.72 -33.96
CA PHE A 17 41.78 30.28 -33.74
C PHE A 17 41.90 29.90 -32.28
N LEU A 18 42.11 30.85 -31.37
CA LEU A 18 42.21 30.61 -29.93
C LEU A 18 40.84 30.57 -29.22
N LEU A 19 39.76 31.03 -29.87
CA LEU A 19 38.39 31.00 -29.32
C LEU A 19 37.64 29.68 -29.60
N ALA A 20 38.07 28.90 -30.58
CA ALA A 20 37.39 27.65 -30.97
C ALA A 20 37.37 26.57 -29.86
N PRO A 21 38.44 26.31 -29.08
CA PRO A 21 38.42 25.30 -28.04
C PRO A 21 37.60 25.71 -26.80
N ALA A 22 37.46 27.03 -26.53
CA ALA A 22 36.63 27.50 -25.39
C ALA A 22 35.13 27.39 -25.66
N LEU A 23 34.71 27.59 -26.90
CA LEU A 23 33.30 27.42 -27.30
C LEU A 23 32.86 25.94 -27.31
N SER A 24 33.74 25.03 -27.75
CA SER A 24 33.45 23.59 -27.73
C SER A 24 33.32 23.05 -26.31
N LYS A 25 34.16 23.50 -25.38
CA LYS A 25 34.12 23.11 -23.98
C LYS A 25 32.84 23.60 -23.28
N ALA A 26 32.45 24.86 -23.48
CA ALA A 26 31.23 25.43 -22.94
C ALA A 26 29.96 24.75 -23.47
N GLN A 27 29.98 24.25 -24.69
CA GLN A 27 28.88 23.51 -25.30
C GLN A 27 28.76 22.09 -24.74
N THR A 28 29.88 21.42 -24.47
CA THR A 28 29.96 20.10 -23.84
C THR A 28 29.46 20.17 -22.39
N ASP A 29 29.86 21.18 -21.63
CA ASP A 29 29.44 21.38 -20.23
C ASP A 29 27.93 21.64 -20.11
N LYS A 30 27.36 22.44 -21.02
CA LYS A 30 25.91 22.69 -21.09
C LYS A 30 25.12 21.41 -21.38
N LYS A 31 25.59 20.58 -22.31
CA LYS A 31 24.95 19.34 -22.70
C LYS A 31 25.02 18.33 -21.58
N GLN A 32 26.16 18.22 -20.91
CA GLN A 32 26.30 17.34 -19.74
C GLN A 32 25.36 17.76 -18.59
N ALA A 33 25.23 19.09 -18.36
CA ALA A 33 24.28 19.60 -17.36
C ALA A 33 22.82 19.31 -17.73
N GLU A 34 22.48 19.31 -19.01
CA GLU A 34 21.14 18.93 -19.48
C GLU A 34 20.87 17.42 -19.30
N LEU A 35 21.81 16.57 -19.67
CA LEU A 35 21.73 15.13 -19.45
C LEU A 35 21.56 14.79 -17.98
N ASN A 36 22.32 15.41 -17.08
CA ASN A 36 22.20 15.21 -15.64
C ASN A 36 20.81 15.61 -15.11
N LYS A 37 20.20 16.68 -15.65
CA LYS A 37 18.83 17.08 -15.31
C LYS A 37 17.80 16.04 -15.78
N LEU A 38 17.96 15.54 -17.00
CA LEU A 38 17.08 14.50 -17.54
C LEU A 38 17.21 13.19 -16.78
N GLU A 39 18.42 12.79 -16.42
CA GLU A 39 18.67 11.62 -15.58
C GLU A 39 17.99 11.74 -14.19
N THR A 40 18.13 12.92 -13.56
CA THR A 40 17.45 13.21 -12.29
C THR A 40 15.92 13.13 -12.45
N SER A 41 15.38 13.66 -13.54
CA SER A 41 13.95 13.61 -13.86
C SER A 41 13.47 12.17 -14.09
N LEU A 42 14.26 11.37 -14.79
CA LEU A 42 13.98 9.95 -15.03
C LEU A 42 14.01 9.14 -13.74
N ALA A 43 15.00 9.37 -12.88
CA ALA A 43 15.08 8.74 -11.56
C ALA A 43 13.87 9.09 -10.68
N ALA A 44 13.45 10.35 -10.67
CA ALA A 44 12.25 10.80 -9.97
C ALA A 44 10.96 10.13 -10.50
N ALA A 45 10.85 9.99 -11.83
CA ALA A 45 9.71 9.32 -12.45
C ALA A 45 9.67 7.82 -12.08
N LYS A 46 10.81 7.12 -12.11
CA LYS A 46 10.94 5.72 -11.66
C LYS A 46 10.54 5.56 -10.19
N ALA A 47 11.02 6.44 -9.32
CA ALA A 47 10.68 6.43 -7.90
C ALA A 47 9.17 6.61 -7.67
N LYS A 48 8.51 7.45 -8.46
CA LYS A 48 7.06 7.68 -8.38
C LYS A 48 6.25 6.46 -8.81
N VAL A 49 6.67 5.75 -9.85
CA VAL A 49 6.07 4.47 -10.25
C VAL A 49 6.20 3.45 -9.12
N ALA A 50 7.41 3.25 -8.57
CA ALA A 50 7.65 2.31 -7.49
C ALA A 50 6.83 2.64 -6.22
N MET A 51 6.66 3.93 -5.90
CA MET A 51 5.81 4.36 -4.79
C MET A 51 4.34 3.97 -5.02
N ASN A 52 3.80 4.21 -6.21
CA ASN A 52 2.41 3.88 -6.54
C ASN A 52 2.18 2.36 -6.57
N GLU A 53 3.15 1.56 -7.01
CA GLU A 53 3.10 0.09 -6.94
C GLU A 53 3.06 -0.41 -5.49
N ARG A 54 3.85 0.19 -4.59
CA ARG A 54 3.77 -0.12 -3.15
C ARG A 54 2.40 0.23 -2.55
N GLN A 55 1.82 1.37 -2.95
CA GLN A 55 0.47 1.74 -2.51
C GLN A 55 -0.59 0.76 -3.01
N LEU A 56 -0.46 0.28 -4.25
CA LEU A 56 -1.33 -0.74 -4.81
C LEU A 56 -1.26 -2.04 -4.00
N ASN A 57 -0.05 -2.53 -3.73
CA ASN A 57 0.18 -3.74 -2.93
C ASN A 57 -0.37 -3.61 -1.50
N THR A 58 -0.18 -2.43 -0.87
CA THR A 58 -0.75 -2.16 0.46
C THR A 58 -2.28 -2.20 0.43
N SER A 59 -2.88 -1.65 -0.62
CA SER A 59 -4.33 -1.66 -0.79
C SER A 59 -4.88 -3.06 -1.02
N ASP A 60 -4.20 -3.90 -1.80
CA ASP A 60 -4.56 -5.30 -2.01
C ASP A 60 -4.43 -6.11 -0.71
N SER A 61 -3.41 -5.86 0.09
CA SER A 61 -3.25 -6.46 1.42
C SER A 61 -4.41 -6.10 2.36
N LEU A 62 -4.84 -4.83 2.36
CA LEU A 62 -6.01 -4.39 3.16
C LEU A 62 -7.31 -5.06 2.70
N ILE A 63 -7.51 -5.25 1.39
CA ILE A 63 -8.68 -5.96 0.85
C ILE A 63 -8.67 -7.42 1.31
N THR A 64 -7.54 -8.09 1.21
CA THR A 64 -7.38 -9.49 1.62
C THR A 64 -7.65 -9.65 3.11
N LEU A 65 -7.01 -8.83 3.94
CA LEU A 65 -7.21 -8.83 5.39
C LEU A 65 -8.67 -8.54 5.77
N GLY A 66 -9.28 -7.55 5.12
CA GLY A 66 -10.67 -7.20 5.34
C GLY A 66 -11.62 -8.37 5.05
N ASN A 67 -11.44 -9.03 3.91
CA ASN A 67 -12.23 -10.21 3.53
C ASN A 67 -12.04 -11.37 4.51
N GLN A 68 -10.82 -11.64 4.92
CA GLN A 68 -10.51 -12.68 5.90
C GLN A 68 -11.21 -12.42 7.24
N MET A 69 -11.06 -11.20 7.78
CA MET A 69 -11.72 -10.81 9.05
C MET A 69 -13.23 -10.95 8.99
N ILE A 70 -13.86 -10.58 7.87
CA ILE A 70 -15.31 -10.73 7.66
C ILE A 70 -15.70 -12.21 7.62
N ALA A 71 -14.96 -13.05 6.90
CA ALA A 71 -15.24 -14.48 6.79
C ALA A 71 -15.11 -15.19 8.14
N GLU A 72 -14.03 -14.94 8.86
CA GLU A 72 -13.82 -15.47 10.21
C GLU A 72 -14.92 -15.02 11.18
N SER A 73 -15.31 -13.74 11.15
CA SER A 73 -16.39 -13.21 11.97
C SER A 73 -17.74 -13.88 11.69
N LYS A 74 -18.04 -14.16 10.42
CA LYS A 74 -19.28 -14.88 10.06
C LYS A 74 -19.29 -16.31 10.57
N THR A 75 -18.15 -16.98 10.49
CA THR A 75 -18.02 -18.36 11.01
C THR A 75 -18.16 -18.38 12.53
N GLU A 76 -17.50 -17.46 13.21
CA GLU A 76 -17.56 -17.36 14.67
C GLU A 76 -18.96 -16.97 15.18
N ASN A 77 -19.67 -16.07 14.50
CA ASN A 77 -21.06 -15.74 14.82
C ASN A 77 -21.96 -16.98 14.77
N LYS A 78 -21.83 -17.84 13.74
CA LYS A 78 -22.57 -19.07 13.64
C LYS A 78 -22.26 -20.01 14.80
N ALA A 79 -21.00 -20.12 15.20
CA ALA A 79 -20.59 -20.92 16.34
C ALA A 79 -21.21 -20.40 17.67
N ILE A 80 -21.17 -19.10 17.89
CA ILE A 80 -21.77 -18.44 19.06
C ILE A 80 -23.28 -18.67 19.12
N GLU A 81 -23.97 -18.59 17.99
CA GLU A 81 -25.41 -18.88 17.93
C GLU A 81 -25.70 -20.33 18.28
N ALA A 82 -24.90 -21.28 17.84
CA ALA A 82 -25.03 -22.70 18.20
C ALA A 82 -24.75 -22.92 19.69
N ASP A 83 -23.68 -22.31 20.22
CA ASP A 83 -23.35 -22.38 21.65
C ASP A 83 -24.48 -21.81 22.51
N ARG A 84 -25.07 -20.68 22.11
CA ARG A 84 -26.19 -20.06 22.82
C ARG A 84 -27.41 -20.97 22.83
N LYS A 85 -27.80 -21.54 21.69
CA LYS A 85 -28.92 -22.47 21.61
C LYS A 85 -28.69 -23.70 22.49
N LYS A 86 -27.46 -24.21 22.54
CA LYS A 86 -27.10 -25.34 23.42
C LYS A 86 -27.19 -24.94 24.88
N LEU A 87 -26.60 -23.79 25.27
CA LEU A 87 -26.66 -23.28 26.64
C LEU A 87 -28.10 -23.12 27.13
N ASP A 88 -28.96 -22.50 26.31
CA ASP A 88 -30.37 -22.28 26.65
C ASP A 88 -31.12 -23.60 26.81
N LYS A 89 -30.89 -24.58 25.92
CA LYS A 89 -31.50 -25.92 25.97
C LYS A 89 -31.07 -26.70 27.21
N ASP A 90 -29.76 -26.73 27.50
CA ASP A 90 -29.18 -27.46 28.60
C ASP A 90 -29.63 -26.85 29.94
N ASN A 91 -29.63 -25.51 30.03
CA ASN A 91 -30.17 -24.81 31.20
C ASN A 91 -31.66 -25.12 31.43
N ALA A 92 -32.48 -25.09 30.39
CA ALA A 92 -33.91 -25.39 30.49
C ALA A 92 -34.16 -26.84 30.95
N ALA A 93 -33.41 -27.80 30.44
CA ALA A 93 -33.50 -29.21 30.81
C ALA A 93 -33.10 -29.44 32.29
N SER A 94 -31.93 -28.88 32.68
CA SER A 94 -31.46 -28.99 34.08
C SER A 94 -32.41 -28.29 35.05
N ARG A 95 -32.90 -27.11 34.72
CA ARG A 95 -33.88 -26.38 35.53
C ARG A 95 -35.17 -27.17 35.73
N LYS A 96 -35.70 -27.78 34.66
CA LYS A 96 -36.91 -28.63 34.75
C LYS A 96 -36.71 -29.81 35.69
N SER A 97 -35.57 -30.49 35.63
CA SER A 97 -35.22 -31.60 36.51
C SER A 97 -35.11 -31.15 37.97
N LEU A 98 -34.31 -30.12 38.23
CA LEU A 98 -34.07 -29.59 39.57
C LEU A 98 -35.35 -29.00 40.21
N THR A 99 -36.22 -28.39 39.42
CA THR A 99 -37.52 -27.89 39.93
C THR A 99 -38.40 -29.02 40.41
N LYS A 100 -38.43 -30.19 39.73
CA LYS A 100 -39.16 -31.36 40.20
C LYS A 100 -38.60 -31.88 41.54
N LEU A 101 -37.28 -31.97 41.67
CA LEU A 101 -36.62 -32.43 42.89
C LEU A 101 -36.79 -31.44 44.03
N SER A 102 -36.86 -30.13 43.77
CA SER A 102 -37.08 -29.11 44.79
C SER A 102 -38.42 -29.16 45.48
N THR A 103 -39.37 -29.90 44.90
CA THR A 103 -40.70 -30.15 45.46
C THR A 103 -40.84 -31.59 46.04
N SER A 104 -39.74 -32.33 46.15
CA SER A 104 -39.71 -33.67 46.76
C SER A 104 -40.17 -33.64 48.20
N LYS A 105 -40.81 -34.76 48.67
CA LYS A 105 -41.16 -34.96 50.05
C LYS A 105 -39.93 -35.18 50.92
N ASP A 106 -38.85 -35.67 50.37
CA ASP A 106 -37.54 -35.75 51.01
C ASP A 106 -36.96 -34.35 51.20
N LYS A 107 -36.76 -33.95 52.46
CA LYS A 107 -36.27 -32.62 52.81
C LYS A 107 -34.83 -32.38 52.34
N ASP A 108 -33.98 -33.41 52.43
CA ASP A 108 -32.55 -33.28 52.05
C ASP A 108 -32.39 -33.14 50.52
N GLU A 109 -33.16 -33.97 49.79
CA GLU A 109 -33.23 -33.87 48.33
C GLU A 109 -33.77 -32.52 47.89
N SER A 110 -34.81 -32.00 48.50
CA SER A 110 -35.40 -30.68 48.21
C SER A 110 -34.43 -29.54 48.49
N LEU A 111 -33.73 -29.57 49.62
CA LEU A 111 -32.73 -28.56 49.98
C LEU A 111 -31.57 -28.55 49.01
N LYS A 112 -31.05 -29.72 48.66
CA LYS A 112 -29.98 -29.85 47.65
C LYS A 112 -30.42 -29.31 46.30
N ALA A 113 -31.58 -29.70 45.81
CA ALA A 113 -32.09 -29.22 44.53
C ALA A 113 -32.27 -27.71 44.48
N LYS A 114 -32.67 -27.06 45.60
CA LYS A 114 -32.75 -25.61 45.70
C LYS A 114 -31.36 -24.94 45.65
N ALA A 115 -30.34 -25.54 46.25
CA ALA A 115 -28.96 -25.07 46.17
C ALA A 115 -28.40 -25.19 44.73
N ASP A 116 -28.68 -26.36 44.09
CA ASP A 116 -28.25 -26.63 42.72
C ASP A 116 -28.91 -25.67 41.70
N LEU A 117 -30.19 -25.31 41.90
CA LEU A 117 -30.87 -24.29 41.11
C LEU A 117 -30.17 -22.93 41.19
N LYS A 118 -29.73 -22.50 42.36
CA LYS A 118 -28.98 -21.25 42.54
C LYS A 118 -27.63 -21.29 41.80
N THR A 119 -26.96 -22.44 41.93
CA THR A 119 -25.67 -22.65 41.22
C THR A 119 -25.87 -22.63 39.70
N LEU A 120 -26.91 -23.30 39.19
CA LEU A 120 -27.28 -23.29 37.79
C LEU A 120 -27.54 -21.86 37.27
N ASP A 121 -28.26 -21.04 38.04
CA ASP A 121 -28.54 -19.65 37.68
C ASP A 121 -27.27 -18.79 37.61
N VAL A 122 -26.35 -18.98 38.56
CA VAL A 122 -25.05 -18.29 38.55
C VAL A 122 -24.23 -18.70 37.32
N GLN A 123 -24.15 -20.00 37.05
CA GLN A 123 -23.42 -20.55 35.91
C GLN A 123 -24.01 -20.03 34.59
N TYR A 124 -25.31 -20.10 34.40
CA TYR A 124 -25.98 -19.63 33.20
C TYR A 124 -25.74 -18.14 32.95
N LYS A 125 -25.77 -17.29 34.00
CA LYS A 125 -25.43 -15.88 33.90
C LYS A 125 -23.99 -15.66 33.47
N SER A 126 -23.05 -16.42 34.02
CA SER A 126 -21.64 -16.34 33.68
C SER A 126 -21.39 -16.70 32.21
N ASP A 127 -21.97 -17.84 31.78
CA ASP A 127 -21.81 -18.33 30.42
C ASP A 127 -22.48 -17.41 29.39
N SER A 128 -23.66 -16.88 29.69
CA SER A 128 -24.35 -15.87 28.87
C SER A 128 -23.54 -14.58 28.74
N LYS A 129 -22.87 -14.13 29.80
CA LYS A 129 -21.98 -13.00 29.79
C LYS A 129 -20.75 -13.25 28.87
N THR A 130 -20.18 -14.43 28.95
CA THR A 130 -19.07 -14.86 28.10
C THR A 130 -19.48 -14.86 26.64
N LEU A 131 -20.62 -15.42 26.28
CA LEU A 131 -21.15 -15.37 24.91
C LEU A 131 -21.42 -13.95 24.44
N SER A 132 -21.94 -13.08 25.29
CA SER A 132 -22.17 -11.65 24.97
C SER A 132 -20.87 -10.90 24.70
N THR A 133 -19.79 -11.21 25.41
CA THR A 133 -18.46 -10.67 25.18
C THR A 133 -17.94 -11.14 23.83
N ARG A 134 -18.03 -12.42 23.53
CA ARG A 134 -17.63 -12.97 22.21
C ARG A 134 -18.39 -12.30 21.07
N ILE A 135 -19.71 -12.11 21.18
CA ILE A 135 -20.52 -11.39 20.17
C ILE A 135 -19.96 -9.99 19.92
N ARG A 136 -19.67 -9.25 21.00
CA ARG A 136 -19.12 -7.89 20.88
C ARG A 136 -17.77 -7.89 20.16
N ASP A 137 -16.89 -8.83 20.48
CA ASP A 137 -15.55 -8.92 19.88
C ASP A 137 -15.62 -9.30 18.40
N VAL A 138 -16.49 -10.24 18.04
CA VAL A 138 -16.76 -10.62 16.65
C VAL A 138 -17.35 -9.45 15.85
N THR A 139 -18.28 -8.70 16.45
CA THR A 139 -18.88 -7.52 15.81
C THR A 139 -17.81 -6.44 15.55
N LYS A 140 -16.92 -6.21 16.52
CA LYS A 140 -15.78 -5.29 16.36
C LYS A 140 -14.83 -5.75 15.24
N LYS A 141 -14.50 -7.05 15.22
CA LYS A 141 -13.66 -7.65 14.17
C LYS A 141 -14.28 -7.48 12.79
N MET A 142 -15.59 -7.75 12.65
CA MET A 142 -16.32 -7.57 11.40
C MET A 142 -16.33 -6.10 10.94
N SER A 143 -16.54 -5.16 11.86
CA SER A 143 -16.49 -3.71 11.58
C SER A 143 -15.11 -3.29 11.09
N THR A 144 -14.03 -3.75 11.74
CA THR A 144 -12.66 -3.51 11.31
C THR A 144 -12.40 -4.10 9.92
N GLY A 145 -12.88 -5.33 9.67
CA GLY A 145 -12.79 -5.97 8.35
C GLY A 145 -13.46 -5.16 7.25
N ASN A 146 -14.67 -4.65 7.50
CA ASN A 146 -15.39 -3.78 6.56
C ASN A 146 -14.65 -2.45 6.31
N ALA A 147 -14.09 -1.84 7.35
CA ALA A 147 -13.29 -0.63 7.22
C ALA A 147 -12.03 -0.85 6.37
N ASN A 148 -11.31 -1.95 6.61
CA ASN A 148 -10.14 -2.35 5.80
C ASN A 148 -10.51 -2.59 4.35
N LEU A 149 -11.61 -3.31 4.09
CA LEU A 149 -12.11 -3.57 2.75
C LEU A 149 -12.45 -2.27 2.00
N THR A 150 -13.14 -1.34 2.65
CA THR A 150 -13.49 -0.03 2.06
C THR A 150 -12.26 0.80 1.76
N ARG A 151 -11.33 0.93 2.73
CA ARG A 151 -10.06 1.64 2.55
C ARG A 151 -9.20 1.01 1.45
N GLY A 152 -9.11 -0.31 1.45
CA GLY A 152 -8.36 -1.05 0.44
C GLY A 152 -8.91 -0.83 -0.97
N LYS A 153 -10.22 -0.92 -1.18
CA LYS A 153 -10.87 -0.67 -2.48
C LYS A 153 -10.64 0.76 -2.97
N ALA A 154 -10.82 1.75 -2.11
CA ALA A 154 -10.58 3.16 -2.44
C ALA A 154 -9.10 3.41 -2.77
N GLY A 155 -8.18 2.89 -1.92
CA GLY A 155 -6.73 3.00 -2.12
C GLY A 155 -6.27 2.33 -3.40
N LYS A 156 -6.80 1.15 -3.73
CA LYS A 156 -6.51 0.43 -4.98
C LYS A 156 -6.86 1.25 -6.21
N LYS A 157 -8.06 1.81 -6.25
CA LYS A 157 -8.49 2.69 -7.36
C LYS A 157 -7.55 3.88 -7.51
N ASN A 158 -7.28 4.60 -6.42
CA ASN A 158 -6.39 5.76 -6.44
C ASN A 158 -4.96 5.39 -6.89
N ALA A 159 -4.42 4.27 -6.38
CA ALA A 159 -3.10 3.79 -6.76
C ALA A 159 -3.03 3.39 -8.24
N GLN A 160 -4.07 2.74 -8.79
CA GLN A 160 -4.15 2.39 -10.21
C GLN A 160 -4.16 3.63 -11.10
N ASP A 161 -4.98 4.64 -10.76
CA ASP A 161 -5.04 5.90 -11.51
C ASP A 161 -3.70 6.65 -11.46
N ALA A 162 -3.09 6.74 -10.27
CA ALA A 162 -1.77 7.34 -10.08
C ALA A 162 -0.67 6.57 -10.84
N LEU A 163 -0.74 5.24 -10.87
CA LEU A 163 0.22 4.40 -11.59
C LEU A 163 0.12 4.61 -13.10
N LYS A 164 -1.08 4.73 -13.64
CA LYS A 164 -1.29 5.04 -15.08
C LYS A 164 -0.64 6.38 -15.46
N ILE A 165 -0.79 7.41 -14.61
CA ILE A 165 -0.19 8.73 -14.85
C ILE A 165 1.33 8.66 -14.72
N SER A 166 1.84 8.02 -13.66
CA SER A 166 3.29 7.95 -13.41
C SER A 166 4.04 7.13 -14.47
N ARG A 167 3.43 6.08 -15.02
CA ARG A 167 4.00 5.31 -16.15
C ARG A 167 4.11 6.17 -17.39
N LYS A 168 3.07 6.93 -17.76
CA LYS A 168 3.16 7.88 -18.88
C LYS A 168 4.25 8.92 -18.67
N THR A 169 4.40 9.43 -17.44
CA THR A 169 5.45 10.38 -17.10
C THR A 169 6.84 9.75 -17.22
N LEU A 170 6.97 8.47 -16.83
CA LEU A 170 8.22 7.72 -16.97
C LEU A 170 8.58 7.52 -18.45
N ASP A 171 7.61 7.12 -19.28
CA ASP A 171 7.82 6.92 -20.72
C ASP A 171 8.29 8.20 -21.39
N LEU A 172 7.66 9.34 -21.08
CA LEU A 172 8.08 10.66 -21.60
C LEU A 172 9.46 11.10 -21.09
N ALA A 173 9.80 10.79 -19.83
CA ALA A 173 11.12 11.10 -19.28
C ALA A 173 12.20 10.23 -19.91
N GLN A 174 11.92 8.97 -20.16
CA GLN A 174 12.81 8.03 -20.84
C GLN A 174 13.06 8.48 -22.29
N GLU A 175 12.01 8.78 -23.04
CA GLU A 175 12.12 9.27 -24.41
C GLU A 175 12.99 10.53 -24.52
N LYS A 176 12.79 11.51 -23.63
CA LYS A 176 13.62 12.73 -23.60
C LYS A 176 15.08 12.43 -23.31
N TYR A 177 15.34 11.54 -22.35
CA TYR A 177 16.70 11.14 -22.02
C TYR A 177 17.39 10.42 -23.19
N ASP A 178 16.70 9.48 -23.82
CA ASP A 178 17.22 8.71 -24.94
C ASP A 178 17.53 9.61 -26.15
N ASN A 179 16.63 10.54 -26.49
CA ASN A 179 16.82 11.52 -27.56
C ASN A 179 18.01 12.45 -27.30
N ALA A 180 18.18 12.92 -26.06
CA ALA A 180 19.31 13.78 -25.69
C ALA A 180 20.64 13.02 -25.72
N SER A 181 20.64 11.75 -25.29
CA SER A 181 21.80 10.86 -25.31
C SER A 181 22.23 10.53 -26.75
N ALA A 182 21.29 10.16 -27.63
CA ALA A 182 21.56 9.83 -29.04
C ALA A 182 22.11 11.04 -29.83
N SER A 183 21.63 12.23 -29.51
CA SER A 183 22.15 13.47 -30.12
C SER A 183 23.61 13.79 -29.71
N GLY A 184 24.13 13.09 -28.68
CA GLY A 184 25.52 13.19 -28.20
C GLY A 184 26.51 12.42 -29.06
N ASP A 185 26.17 11.27 -29.52
CA ASP A 185 27.06 10.36 -30.24
C ASP A 185 27.35 10.80 -31.69
N ASN A 186 26.39 11.47 -32.32
CA ASN A 186 26.54 11.92 -33.71
C ASN A 186 27.52 13.09 -33.89
N SER A 187 27.88 13.81 -32.82
CA SER A 187 28.83 14.91 -32.91
C SER A 187 30.30 14.45 -32.92
N THR A 188 30.61 13.31 -32.30
CA THR A 188 31.98 12.76 -32.21
C THR A 188 32.39 11.95 -33.45
N SER A 189 31.41 11.42 -34.21
CA SER A 189 31.73 10.61 -35.40
C SER A 189 32.04 11.42 -36.67
N LYS A 190 31.65 12.71 -36.74
CA LYS A 190 31.94 13.59 -37.88
C LYS A 190 33.35 14.21 -37.88
N GLU A 191 34.02 14.25 -36.74
CA GLU A 191 35.40 14.75 -36.65
C GLU A 191 36.46 13.72 -37.06
N LYS A 192 36.17 12.42 -37.06
CA LYS A 192 37.12 11.35 -37.44
C LYS A 192 37.20 11.08 -38.95
N LYS A 193 36.41 11.73 -39.79
CA LYS A 193 36.42 11.52 -41.26
C LYS A 193 37.09 12.66 -42.07
N LYS A 194 37.80 13.57 -41.41
CA LYS A 194 38.58 14.64 -42.07
C LYS A 194 40.06 14.61 -41.68
N LYS A 195 40.69 13.44 -41.74
CA LYS A 195 42.14 13.33 -41.79
C LYS A 195 42.54 12.46 -42.96
#